data_f781049267cfdfdd87f8c0c48379bfd1
#
_entry.id   f781049267cfdfdd87f8c0c48379bfd1
#
_cell.length_a   1.000
_cell.length_b   1.000
_cell.length_c   1.000
_cell.angle_alpha   90.00
_cell.angle_beta   90.00
_cell.angle_gamma   90.00
#
_symmetry.space_group_name_H-M   'P 1'
#
loop_
_entity.id
_entity.type
_entity.pdbx_description
1 polymer ?
#
loop_
_entity_poly.entity_id
_entity_poly.type
_entity_poly.pdbx_seq_one_letter_code
_entity_poly.pdbx_strand_id
1 'polypeptide(L)'
;MKLIREEIESVKFLVETTKSGKKSLYIEGVFLQGNIKNRNGRMYPMETLRKEVSRYNESNVQSGRALGELGHPDGPTVNLDRVSHKIVSLKESGDNFIGKAKILNTPMGKIASALVEDGVKLGVSSRGIGSLKQTREGVNLSLIHI
;
A
#
# COMPACT_ATOMS: atom_id res chain seq x y z
N MET A 1 -6.76 -12.97 -15.07
CA MET A 1 -6.42 -11.83 -14.21
C MET A 1 -4.95 -11.50 -14.32
N LYS A 2 -4.60 -10.25 -14.20
CA LYS A 2 -3.23 -9.77 -14.30
C LYS A 2 -2.73 -9.28 -12.96
N LEU A 3 -1.42 -9.41 -12.72
CA LEU A 3 -0.74 -8.75 -11.62
C LEU A 3 -0.63 -7.26 -11.94
N ILE A 4 -1.13 -6.41 -11.05
CA ILE A 4 -1.22 -4.97 -11.25
C ILE A 4 -0.40 -4.27 -10.18
N ARG A 5 0.46 -3.35 -10.59
CA ARG A 5 1.30 -2.54 -9.69
C ARG A 5 1.12 -1.06 -9.97
N GLU A 6 0.99 -0.29 -8.90
CA GLU A 6 0.93 1.17 -8.96
C GLU A 6 1.90 1.75 -7.94
N GLU A 7 2.53 2.88 -8.27
CA GLU A 7 3.53 3.53 -7.42
C GLU A 7 3.08 4.91 -6.99
N ILE A 8 3.28 5.23 -5.71
CA ILE A 8 2.97 6.53 -5.13
C ILE A 8 4.19 7.01 -4.33
N GLU A 9 4.70 8.18 -4.68
CA GLU A 9 5.90 8.75 -4.06
C GLU A 9 5.60 9.72 -2.91
N SER A 10 4.36 10.19 -2.79
CA SER A 10 3.96 11.20 -1.82
C SER A 10 3.57 10.61 -0.47
N VAL A 11 4.53 10.00 0.22
CA VAL A 11 4.32 9.46 1.57
C VAL A 11 5.21 10.17 2.57
N LYS A 12 4.75 10.23 3.82
CA LYS A 12 5.47 10.82 4.95
C LYS A 12 5.93 9.72 5.90
N PHE A 13 7.07 9.95 6.52
CA PHE A 13 7.57 9.08 7.57
C PHE A 13 7.34 9.73 8.92
N LEU A 14 6.76 8.97 9.85
CA LEU A 14 6.41 9.42 11.18
C LEU A 14 7.08 8.56 12.22
N VAL A 15 7.62 9.17 13.26
CA VAL A 15 8.14 8.46 14.42
C VAL A 15 7.16 8.66 15.57
N GLU A 16 6.64 7.56 16.11
CA GLU A 16 5.76 7.57 17.27
C GLU A 16 6.45 6.89 18.45
N THR A 17 6.30 7.48 19.62
CA THR A 17 6.85 6.93 20.88
C THR A 17 5.73 6.35 21.69
N THR A 18 5.85 5.07 22.09
CA THR A 18 4.86 4.42 22.96
C THR A 18 5.02 4.89 24.41
N LYS A 19 4.02 4.56 25.27
CA LYS A 19 4.06 4.88 26.71
C LYS A 19 5.28 4.28 27.41
N SER A 20 5.84 3.19 26.89
CA SER A 20 7.04 2.54 27.42
C SER A 20 8.33 3.17 26.90
N GLY A 21 8.26 4.25 26.12
CA GLY A 21 9.43 4.92 25.53
C GLY A 21 9.96 4.27 24.28
N LYS A 22 9.31 3.21 23.76
CA LYS A 22 9.72 2.53 22.54
C LYS A 22 9.31 3.35 21.33
N LYS A 23 10.26 3.62 20.44
CA LYS A 23 10.03 4.33 19.18
C LYS A 23 9.60 3.38 18.09
N SER A 24 8.59 3.77 17.30
CA SER A 24 8.14 3.05 16.11
C SER A 24 8.12 3.99 14.92
N LEU A 25 8.54 3.50 13.77
CA LEU A 25 8.52 4.26 12.53
C LEU A 25 7.30 3.84 11.70
N TYR A 26 6.58 4.84 11.19
CA TYR A 26 5.39 4.65 10.35
C TYR A 26 5.54 5.37 9.03
N ILE A 27 4.89 4.85 8.01
CA ILE A 27 4.67 5.52 6.72
C ILE A 27 3.21 5.92 6.66
N GLU A 28 2.92 7.16 6.27
CA GLU A 28 1.55 7.64 6.09
C GLU A 28 1.43 8.44 4.81
N GLY A 29 0.33 8.29 4.10
CA GLY A 29 0.06 9.04 2.90
C GLY A 29 -1.03 8.42 2.05
N VAL A 30 -1.15 8.86 0.82
CA VAL A 30 -2.09 8.28 -0.13
C VAL A 30 -1.53 6.95 -0.61
N PHE A 31 -2.21 5.86 -0.31
CA PHE A 31 -1.80 4.52 -0.76
C PHE A 31 -2.54 4.08 -2.03
N LEU A 32 -3.77 4.54 -2.23
CA LEU A 32 -4.57 4.25 -3.42
C LEU A 32 -5.28 5.51 -3.88
N GLN A 33 -5.40 5.69 -5.19
CA GLN A 33 -6.16 6.81 -5.80
C GLN A 33 -7.24 6.26 -6.72
N GLY A 34 -8.46 6.78 -6.55
CA GLY A 34 -9.59 6.48 -7.41
C GLY A 34 -9.91 7.60 -8.39
N ASN A 35 -10.66 7.27 -9.43
CA ASN A 35 -11.21 8.20 -10.42
C ASN A 35 -10.20 9.08 -11.17
N ILE A 36 -8.92 8.84 -11.01
CA ILE A 36 -7.83 9.59 -11.66
C ILE A 36 -6.98 8.62 -12.46
N LYS A 37 -6.65 9.00 -13.68
CA LYS A 37 -5.74 8.22 -14.54
C LYS A 37 -4.32 8.30 -13.95
N ASN A 38 -3.74 7.15 -13.62
CA ASN A 38 -2.42 7.07 -13.00
C ASN A 38 -1.29 7.07 -14.05
N ARG A 39 -0.03 6.94 -13.59
CA ARG A 39 1.15 6.91 -14.46
C ARG A 39 1.12 5.81 -15.51
N ASN A 40 0.45 4.70 -15.21
CA ASN A 40 0.33 3.56 -16.11
C ASN A 40 -0.87 3.65 -17.05
N GLY A 41 -1.59 4.79 -17.03
CA GLY A 41 -2.77 5.00 -17.86
C GLY A 41 -4.01 4.27 -17.37
N ARG A 42 -4.00 3.76 -16.16
CA ARG A 42 -5.14 3.04 -15.56
C ARG A 42 -5.94 3.94 -14.63
N MET A 43 -7.23 3.71 -14.58
CA MET A 43 -8.13 4.39 -13.66
C MET A 43 -8.84 3.37 -12.77
N TYR A 44 -8.89 3.66 -11.48
CA TYR A 44 -9.56 2.84 -10.48
C TYR A 44 -10.89 3.50 -10.12
N PRO A 45 -12.04 2.94 -10.54
CA PRO A 45 -13.33 3.46 -10.08
C PRO A 45 -13.43 3.35 -8.57
N MET A 46 -13.98 4.39 -7.92
CA MET A 46 -14.10 4.40 -6.46
C MET A 46 -14.94 3.25 -5.93
N GLU A 47 -15.97 2.85 -6.64
CA GLU A 47 -16.80 1.71 -6.26
C GLU A 47 -15.97 0.42 -6.16
N THR A 48 -15.10 0.17 -7.14
CA THR A 48 -14.19 -0.98 -7.14
C THR A 48 -13.21 -0.92 -5.97
N LEU A 49 -12.64 0.25 -5.72
CA LEU A 49 -11.71 0.45 -4.60
C LEU A 49 -12.40 0.29 -3.25
N ARG A 50 -13.57 0.88 -3.06
CA ARG A 50 -14.31 0.78 -1.79
C ARG A 50 -14.60 -0.66 -1.43
N LYS A 51 -15.05 -1.44 -2.40
CA LYS A 51 -15.34 -2.86 -2.22
C LYS A 51 -14.09 -3.63 -1.78
N GLU A 52 -12.99 -3.40 -2.46
CA GLU A 52 -11.73 -4.10 -2.16
C GLU A 52 -11.10 -3.63 -0.86
N VAL A 53 -11.09 -2.33 -0.58
CA VAL A 53 -10.56 -1.79 0.67
C VAL A 53 -11.36 -2.30 1.85
N SER A 54 -12.69 -2.36 1.75
CA SER A 54 -13.54 -2.94 2.79
C SER A 54 -13.18 -4.40 3.05
N ARG A 55 -13.03 -5.20 2.00
CA ARG A 55 -12.61 -6.60 2.12
C ARG A 55 -11.23 -6.71 2.77
N TYR A 56 -10.29 -5.92 2.30
CA TYR A 56 -8.91 -5.92 2.78
C TYR A 56 -8.82 -5.53 4.26
N ASN A 57 -9.58 -4.50 4.68
CA ASN A 57 -9.64 -4.09 6.08
C ASN A 57 -10.18 -5.21 6.97
N GLU A 58 -11.28 -5.84 6.58
CA GLU A 58 -11.90 -6.92 7.36
C GLU A 58 -11.02 -8.17 7.41
N SER A 59 -10.48 -8.59 6.27
CA SER A 59 -9.77 -9.86 6.16
C SER A 59 -8.30 -9.77 6.58
N ASN A 60 -7.64 -8.64 6.35
CA ASN A 60 -6.20 -8.53 6.51
C ASN A 60 -5.78 -7.51 7.57
N VAL A 61 -6.29 -6.27 7.50
CA VAL A 61 -5.84 -5.21 8.42
C VAL A 61 -6.25 -5.53 9.86
N GLN A 62 -7.52 -5.85 10.07
CA GLN A 62 -8.04 -6.16 11.42
C GLN A 62 -7.41 -7.42 12.02
N SER A 63 -7.05 -8.38 11.19
CA SER A 63 -6.41 -9.62 11.67
C SER A 63 -4.90 -9.52 11.85
N GLY A 64 -4.31 -8.35 11.53
CA GLY A 64 -2.86 -8.16 11.60
C GLY A 64 -2.08 -8.85 10.50
N ARG A 65 -2.73 -9.17 9.38
CA ARG A 65 -2.13 -9.88 8.24
C ARG A 65 -1.91 -9.03 6.99
N ALA A 66 -2.09 -7.73 7.10
CA ALA A 66 -1.89 -6.80 5.99
C ALA A 66 -0.41 -6.45 5.87
N LEU A 67 0.37 -7.37 5.31
CA LEU A 67 1.82 -7.26 5.24
C LEU A 67 2.28 -6.71 3.90
N GLY A 68 3.37 -5.96 3.93
CA GLY A 68 4.02 -5.43 2.74
C GLY A 68 5.50 -5.78 2.69
N GLU A 69 6.04 -5.78 1.48
CA GLU A 69 7.40 -6.21 1.20
C GLU A 69 8.28 -5.03 0.75
N LEU A 70 9.59 -5.14 0.99
CA LEU A 70 10.56 -4.20 0.46
C LEU A 70 10.92 -4.58 -0.97
N GLY A 71 10.91 -3.58 -1.88
CA GLY A 71 11.20 -3.78 -3.29
C GLY A 71 9.95 -4.19 -4.08
N HIS A 72 10.18 -4.80 -5.23
CA HIS A 72 9.11 -5.22 -6.15
C HIS A 72 9.23 -6.71 -6.46
N PRO A 73 8.92 -7.59 -5.50
CA PRO A 73 8.98 -9.03 -5.76
C PRO A 73 7.96 -9.43 -6.84
N ASP A 74 8.28 -10.47 -7.58
CA ASP A 74 7.39 -11.04 -8.56
C ASP A 74 6.30 -11.89 -7.87
N GLY A 75 5.15 -11.98 -8.53
CA GLY A 75 4.04 -12.80 -8.06
C GLY A 75 3.06 -12.10 -7.13
N PRO A 76 1.90 -12.74 -6.89
CA PRO A 76 0.81 -12.14 -6.13
C PRO A 76 0.84 -12.44 -4.64
N THR A 77 1.71 -13.34 -4.19
CA THR A 77 1.79 -13.75 -2.78
C THR A 77 2.84 -12.97 -2.01
N VAL A 78 2.60 -12.82 -0.70
CA VAL A 78 3.56 -12.19 0.21
C VAL A 78 4.62 -13.19 0.62
N ASN A 79 5.89 -12.79 0.51
CA ASN A 79 7.03 -13.58 0.96
C ASN A 79 7.45 -13.09 2.34
N LEU A 80 7.27 -13.92 3.36
CA LEU A 80 7.50 -13.51 4.75
C LEU A 80 8.95 -13.08 5.04
N ASP A 81 9.91 -13.62 4.31
CA ASP A 81 11.32 -13.24 4.43
C ASP A 81 11.63 -11.84 3.88
N ARG A 82 10.71 -11.27 3.13
CA ARG A 82 10.85 -9.92 2.55
C ARG A 82 9.93 -8.88 3.20
N VAL A 83 9.16 -9.26 4.18
CA VAL A 83 8.22 -8.37 4.85
C VAL A 83 8.98 -7.25 5.58
N SER A 84 8.60 -6.01 5.28
CA SER A 84 9.20 -4.81 5.88
C SER A 84 8.20 -3.99 6.67
N HIS A 85 6.91 -4.10 6.39
CA HIS A 85 5.89 -3.26 7.02
C HIS A 85 4.54 -3.96 7.11
N LYS A 86 3.69 -3.43 7.96
CA LYS A 86 2.32 -3.89 8.17
C LYS A 86 1.37 -2.71 8.05
N ILE A 87 0.34 -2.83 7.21
CA ILE A 87 -0.72 -1.82 7.11
C ILE A 87 -1.55 -1.85 8.39
N VAL A 88 -1.63 -0.73 9.07
CA VAL A 88 -2.40 -0.59 10.32
C VAL A 88 -3.70 0.18 10.12
N SER A 89 -3.80 0.96 9.05
CA SER A 89 -5.00 1.74 8.72
C SER A 89 -5.06 2.03 7.22
N LEU A 90 -6.25 1.96 6.66
CA LEU A 90 -6.51 2.32 5.26
C LEU A 90 -7.92 2.90 5.20
N LYS A 91 -8.04 4.22 5.00
CA LYS A 91 -9.31 4.96 5.09
C LYS A 91 -9.56 5.83 3.86
N GLU A 92 -10.81 5.88 3.43
CA GLU A 92 -11.25 6.75 2.34
C GLU A 92 -11.19 8.22 2.74
N SER A 93 -10.67 9.05 1.83
CA SER A 93 -10.63 10.50 1.98
C SER A 93 -10.75 11.14 0.58
N GLY A 94 -11.95 11.65 0.23
CA GLY A 94 -12.23 12.10 -1.14
C GLY A 94 -12.10 10.93 -2.12
N ASP A 95 -11.35 11.11 -3.18
CA ASP A 95 -11.06 10.06 -4.17
C ASP A 95 -9.81 9.25 -3.83
N ASN A 96 -9.28 9.41 -2.62
CA ASN A 96 -8.07 8.75 -2.17
C ASN A 96 -8.35 7.82 -1.00
N PHE A 97 -7.43 6.88 -0.79
CA PHE A 97 -7.37 6.10 0.44
C PHE A 97 -6.06 6.41 1.15
N ILE A 98 -6.18 6.97 2.34
CA ILE A 98 -5.03 7.32 3.18
C ILE A 98 -4.64 6.08 3.98
N GLY A 99 -3.41 5.66 3.81
CA GLY A 99 -2.86 4.51 4.49
C GLY A 99 -1.84 4.89 5.54
N LYS A 100 -1.75 4.06 6.57
CA LYS A 100 -0.70 4.11 7.57
C LYS A 100 -0.12 2.71 7.75
N ALA A 101 1.19 2.59 7.69
CA ALA A 101 1.89 1.32 7.83
C ALA A 101 2.99 1.45 8.87
N LYS A 102 3.12 0.44 9.70
CA LYS A 102 4.21 0.33 10.67
C LYS A 102 5.38 -0.39 10.04
N ILE A 103 6.56 0.20 10.12
CA ILE A 103 7.81 -0.47 9.73
C ILE A 103 8.13 -1.49 10.81
N LEU A 104 8.28 -2.74 10.40
CA LEU A 104 8.46 -3.86 11.33
C LEU A 104 9.95 -4.09 11.64
N ASN A 105 10.21 -4.76 12.74
CA ASN A 105 11.56 -5.13 13.17
C ASN A 105 12.01 -6.44 12.51
N THR A 106 11.77 -6.58 11.21
CA THR A 106 12.24 -7.67 10.37
C THR A 106 13.54 -7.26 9.67
N PRO A 107 14.29 -8.18 9.06
CA PRO A 107 15.49 -7.81 8.30
C PRO A 107 15.21 -6.73 7.24
N MET A 108 14.16 -6.88 6.46
CA MET A 108 13.79 -5.89 5.43
C MET A 108 13.26 -4.61 6.04
N GLY A 109 12.55 -4.68 7.16
CA GLY A 109 12.08 -3.50 7.90
C GLY A 109 13.25 -2.69 8.46
N LYS A 110 14.27 -3.34 8.94
CA LYS A 110 15.50 -2.69 9.43
C LYS A 110 16.22 -1.95 8.30
N ILE A 111 16.28 -2.54 7.11
CA ILE A 111 16.83 -1.89 5.91
C ILE A 111 16.03 -0.63 5.57
N ALA A 112 14.71 -0.75 5.51
CA ALA A 112 13.83 0.39 5.23
C ALA A 112 14.00 1.50 6.26
N SER A 113 14.04 1.17 7.56
CA SER A 113 14.27 2.13 8.64
C SER A 113 15.60 2.85 8.50
N ALA A 114 16.67 2.10 8.22
CA ALA A 114 18.00 2.68 8.05
C ALA A 114 18.06 3.67 6.88
N LEU A 115 17.43 3.30 5.75
CA LEU A 115 17.37 4.18 4.59
C LEU A 115 16.62 5.48 4.89
N VAL A 116 15.50 5.40 5.56
CA VAL A 116 14.70 6.57 5.94
C VAL A 116 15.46 7.47 6.91
N GLU A 117 16.09 6.89 7.92
CA GLU A 117 16.88 7.63 8.90
C GLU A 117 18.05 8.36 8.26
N ASP A 118 18.63 7.81 7.19
CA ASP A 118 19.72 8.44 6.43
C ASP A 118 19.23 9.41 5.34
N GLY A 119 17.94 9.71 5.32
CA GLY A 119 17.37 10.70 4.42
C GLY A 119 17.00 10.18 3.03
N VAL A 120 17.01 8.88 2.82
CA VAL A 120 16.57 8.29 1.55
C VAL A 120 15.06 8.38 1.44
N LYS A 121 14.57 8.88 0.31
CA LYS A 121 13.13 8.97 0.03
C LYS A 121 12.65 7.66 -0.56
N LEU A 122 11.67 7.06 0.10
CA LEU A 122 11.01 5.85 -0.37
C LEU A 122 9.55 6.17 -0.71
N GLY A 123 9.00 5.47 -1.69
CA GLY A 123 7.58 5.52 -2.01
C GLY A 123 6.89 4.23 -1.63
N VAL A 124 5.59 4.19 -1.89
CA VAL A 124 4.79 2.97 -1.74
C VAL A 124 4.27 2.54 -3.10
N SER A 125 4.04 1.24 -3.23
CA SER A 125 3.52 0.63 -4.44
C SER A 125 2.41 -0.33 -4.04
N SER A 126 1.28 -0.28 -4.72
CA SER A 126 0.25 -1.29 -4.54
C SER A 126 0.47 -2.44 -5.51
N ARG A 127 0.14 -3.64 -5.07
CA ARG A 127 0.21 -4.85 -5.87
C ARG A 127 -1.06 -5.64 -5.66
N GLY A 128 -1.71 -6.01 -6.73
CA GLY A 128 -2.96 -6.74 -6.67
C GLY A 128 -3.17 -7.60 -7.90
N ILE A 129 -4.17 -8.45 -7.82
CA ILE A 129 -4.66 -9.24 -8.95
C ILE A 129 -5.96 -8.61 -9.41
N GLY A 130 -6.09 -8.35 -10.68
CA GLY A 130 -7.28 -7.67 -11.17
C GLY A 130 -7.57 -7.88 -12.63
N SER A 131 -8.68 -7.32 -13.07
CA SER A 131 -9.13 -7.33 -14.45
C SER A 131 -9.22 -5.90 -14.97
N LEU A 132 -8.82 -5.70 -16.21
CA LEU A 132 -8.80 -4.41 -16.87
C LEU A 132 -9.86 -4.35 -17.97
N LYS A 133 -10.51 -3.19 -18.12
CA LYS A 133 -11.48 -2.94 -19.18
C LYS A 133 -11.09 -1.68 -19.93
N GLN A 134 -10.97 -1.77 -21.25
CA GLN A 134 -10.71 -0.62 -22.11
C GLN A 134 -11.97 0.22 -22.23
N THR A 135 -11.87 1.53 -21.99
CA THR A 135 -12.96 2.49 -22.14
C THR A 135 -12.50 3.68 -22.98
N ARG A 136 -13.40 4.58 -23.34
CA ARG A 136 -13.08 5.83 -24.05
C ARG A 136 -12.16 6.74 -23.23
N GLU A 137 -12.24 6.65 -21.91
CA GLU A 137 -11.45 7.47 -20.97
C GLU A 137 -10.11 6.85 -20.63
N GLY A 138 -9.83 5.64 -21.12
CA GLY A 138 -8.61 4.91 -20.85
C GLY A 138 -8.89 3.51 -20.34
N VAL A 139 -7.95 2.95 -19.59
CA VAL A 139 -8.06 1.60 -19.03
C VAL A 139 -8.59 1.67 -17.61
N ASN A 140 -9.75 1.09 -17.36
CA ASN A 140 -10.36 1.03 -16.03
C ASN A 140 -10.15 -0.35 -15.40
N LEU A 141 -10.02 -0.37 -14.09
CA LEU A 141 -10.10 -1.62 -13.36
C LEU A 141 -11.56 -2.02 -13.16
N SER A 142 -11.91 -3.21 -13.63
CA SER A 142 -13.22 -3.79 -13.40
C SER A 142 -13.24 -4.63 -12.13
N LEU A 143 -12.08 -5.13 -11.71
CA LEU A 143 -11.91 -5.92 -10.49
C LEU A 143 -10.47 -5.77 -10.01
N ILE A 144 -10.29 -5.65 -8.70
CA ILE A 144 -8.97 -5.72 -8.06
C ILE A 144 -9.08 -6.48 -6.74
N HIS A 145 -8.01 -7.20 -6.41
CA HIS A 145 -7.85 -7.92 -5.16
C HIS A 145 -6.42 -7.66 -4.64
N ILE A 146 -6.32 -6.93 -3.57
CA ILE A 146 -5.04 -6.51 -2.95
C ILE A 146 -4.48 -7.60 -2.04
#